data_e7997a28ef7b817d19cb106d154f219a
#
_entry.id   e7997a28ef7b817d19cb106d154f219a
#
_cell.length_a   1.000
_cell.length_b   1.000
_cell.length_c   1.000
_cell.angle_alpha   90.00
_cell.angle_beta   90.00
_cell.angle_gamma   90.00
#
_symmetry.space_group_name_H-M   'P 1'
#
loop_
_entity.id
_entity.type
_entity.pdbx_description
1 polymer ?
#
loop_
_entity_poly.entity_id
_entity_poly.type
_entity_poly.pdbx_seq_one_letter_code
_entity_poly.pdbx_strand_id
1 'polypeptide(L)'
;MITSLGIIEGYYGRIYTEAERQSLISFISDIGYSYYIYAPKNDCSLRLKWDDKFSKEKIDFLKRLSLYCKNNSIEFGIGISPLAITSDLKKYLPILLNKVDFFVKELKTKVIAILFDDIKLYTDDEGIHQKEIMNKIASYLASNFPSTNVRLAFCPTYYSFDPILDKCFGKRPSSYFQEITKNLNKDVEIFWTGNKVLSKEITDKDINSINSLLGRKVTIWDNYPVNDGKFICKHIYTKEFKNRIALDGVAFSHAVNPMLEAELTKVAIATLPLCYKNESNEKKQQLRHSLLD
;
A
#
# COMPACT_ATOMS: atom_id res chain seq x y z
N MET A 1 -20.86 -1.98 -1.88
CA MET A 1 -19.71 -2.90 -2.12
C MET A 1 -18.95 -2.97 -0.80
N ILE A 2 -18.67 -4.17 -0.33
CA ILE A 2 -17.84 -4.38 0.87
C ILE A 2 -16.42 -3.90 0.56
N THR A 3 -15.83 -3.11 1.45
CA THR A 3 -14.45 -2.62 1.30
C THR A 3 -13.47 -3.79 1.33
N SER A 4 -12.65 -3.95 0.29
CA SER A 4 -11.66 -5.03 0.23
C SER A 4 -10.51 -4.78 1.20
N LEU A 5 -10.07 -5.84 1.90
CA LEU A 5 -8.96 -5.79 2.85
C LEU A 5 -7.71 -6.41 2.26
N GLY A 6 -6.54 -5.86 2.55
CA GLY A 6 -5.26 -6.36 2.10
C GLY A 6 -4.12 -6.10 3.06
N ILE A 7 -2.96 -6.66 2.72
CA ILE A 7 -1.68 -6.38 3.37
C ILE A 7 -0.78 -5.64 2.39
N ILE A 8 -0.01 -4.69 2.89
CA ILE A 8 1.09 -4.07 2.15
C ILE A 8 2.37 -4.13 2.99
N GLU A 9 3.41 -4.85 2.53
CA GLU A 9 4.73 -4.84 3.17
C GLU A 9 5.42 -3.49 2.93
N GLY A 10 4.90 -2.41 3.53
CA GLY A 10 5.39 -1.05 3.32
C GLY A 10 6.39 -0.59 4.37
N TYR A 11 6.95 -1.48 5.15
CA TYR A 11 7.81 -1.19 6.30
C TYR A 11 9.31 -1.16 5.95
N TYR A 12 10.08 -0.51 6.81
CA TYR A 12 11.55 -0.57 6.86
C TYR A 12 12.01 -1.67 7.81
N GLY A 13 13.23 -2.18 7.60
CA GLY A 13 13.87 -3.14 8.52
C GLY A 13 14.00 -4.53 7.91
N ARG A 14 13.82 -5.55 8.74
CA ARG A 14 13.95 -6.94 8.33
C ARG A 14 12.91 -7.33 7.30
N ILE A 15 13.36 -7.85 6.18
CA ILE A 15 12.45 -8.40 5.16
C ILE A 15 12.01 -9.80 5.61
N TYR A 16 10.73 -10.12 5.49
CA TYR A 16 10.20 -11.45 5.78
C TYR A 16 10.89 -12.53 4.95
N THR A 17 11.05 -13.69 5.53
CA THR A 17 11.41 -14.91 4.82
C THR A 17 10.26 -15.38 3.92
N GLU A 18 10.55 -16.27 2.97
CA GLU A 18 9.51 -16.84 2.11
C GLU A 18 8.48 -17.64 2.94
N ALA A 19 8.93 -18.37 3.96
CA ALA A 19 8.06 -19.12 4.86
C ALA A 19 7.12 -18.21 5.68
N GLU A 20 7.62 -17.10 6.23
CA GLU A 20 6.80 -16.12 6.94
C GLU A 20 5.71 -15.52 6.05
N ARG A 21 6.05 -15.20 4.78
CA ARG A 21 5.04 -14.72 3.82
C ARG A 21 4.00 -15.77 3.52
N GLN A 22 4.43 -17.01 3.29
CA GLN A 22 3.49 -18.10 3.04
C GLN A 22 2.53 -18.30 4.20
N SER A 23 3.05 -18.31 5.43
CA SER A 23 2.26 -18.40 6.65
C SER A 23 1.26 -17.25 6.78
N LEU A 24 1.69 -16.02 6.51
CA LEU A 24 0.82 -14.85 6.56
C LEU A 24 -0.23 -14.85 5.44
N ILE A 25 0.14 -15.20 4.20
CA ILE A 25 -0.77 -15.24 3.05
C ILE A 25 -1.86 -16.29 3.25
N SER A 26 -1.51 -17.49 3.71
CA SER A 26 -2.50 -18.52 4.04
C SER A 26 -3.47 -18.01 5.11
N PHE A 27 -2.94 -17.44 6.19
CA PHE A 27 -3.77 -16.93 7.28
C PHE A 27 -4.75 -15.82 6.83
N ILE A 28 -4.29 -14.83 6.06
CA ILE A 28 -5.15 -13.73 5.61
C ILE A 28 -6.23 -14.20 4.63
N SER A 29 -5.97 -15.24 3.84
CA SER A 29 -6.98 -15.89 3.00
C SER A 29 -8.12 -16.44 3.85
N ASP A 30 -7.81 -17.14 4.94
CA ASP A 30 -8.81 -17.77 5.83
C ASP A 30 -9.70 -16.74 6.56
N ILE A 31 -9.18 -15.55 6.82
CA ILE A 31 -9.91 -14.50 7.55
C ILE A 31 -10.55 -13.42 6.64
N GLY A 32 -10.52 -13.63 5.32
CA GLY A 32 -11.29 -12.83 4.36
C GLY A 32 -10.59 -11.57 3.83
N TYR A 33 -9.27 -11.52 3.87
CA TYR A 33 -8.51 -10.57 3.08
C TYR A 33 -8.48 -11.01 1.60
N SER A 34 -8.26 -10.07 0.69
CA SER A 34 -8.35 -10.33 -0.75
C SER A 34 -7.06 -10.06 -1.51
N TYR A 35 -6.11 -9.29 -0.97
CA TYR A 35 -4.87 -8.97 -1.67
C TYR A 35 -3.66 -8.83 -0.74
N TYR A 36 -2.47 -9.01 -1.33
CA TYR A 36 -1.18 -8.88 -0.65
C TYR A 36 -0.21 -8.14 -1.56
N ILE A 37 0.30 -6.98 -1.13
CA ILE A 37 1.24 -6.15 -1.89
C ILE A 37 2.65 -6.33 -1.32
N TYR A 38 3.55 -6.86 -2.13
CA TYR A 38 4.98 -6.96 -1.83
C TYR A 38 5.68 -5.64 -2.15
N ALA A 39 6.10 -4.90 -1.12
CA ALA A 39 6.73 -3.59 -1.26
C ALA A 39 7.72 -3.24 -0.13
N PRO A 40 8.54 -4.18 0.41
CA PRO A 40 9.42 -3.87 1.55
C PRO A 40 10.40 -2.74 1.18
N LYS A 41 10.50 -1.72 2.04
CA LYS A 41 11.35 -0.55 1.76
C LYS A 41 12.84 -0.89 1.69
N ASN A 42 13.27 -1.99 2.33
CA ASN A 42 14.65 -2.48 2.29
C ASN A 42 14.94 -3.41 1.10
N ASP A 43 13.95 -3.68 0.25
CA ASP A 43 14.21 -4.35 -1.03
C ASP A 43 14.82 -3.37 -2.03
N CYS A 44 16.14 -3.41 -2.16
CA CYS A 44 16.88 -2.50 -3.04
C CYS A 44 16.38 -2.51 -4.49
N SER A 45 15.92 -3.66 -4.98
CA SER A 45 15.48 -3.81 -6.37
C SER A 45 14.12 -3.14 -6.67
N LEU A 46 13.38 -2.77 -5.61
CA LEU A 46 12.11 -2.03 -5.71
C LEU A 46 12.23 -0.57 -5.27
N ARG A 47 13.41 -0.13 -4.77
CA ARG A 47 13.60 1.22 -4.27
C ARG A 47 14.95 1.82 -4.71
N LEU A 48 16.08 1.49 -4.07
CA LEU A 48 17.38 2.14 -4.31
C LEU A 48 17.95 1.85 -5.71
N LYS A 49 17.69 0.68 -6.23
CA LYS A 49 18.13 0.17 -7.55
C LYS A 49 16.92 -0.25 -8.40
N TRP A 50 15.84 0.48 -8.27
CA TRP A 50 14.59 0.15 -8.95
C TRP A 50 14.70 0.20 -10.47
N ASP A 51 15.64 0.98 -11.00
CA ASP A 51 15.92 1.15 -12.43
C ASP A 51 16.84 0.06 -12.99
N ASP A 52 17.49 -0.73 -12.13
CA ASP A 52 18.25 -1.91 -12.55
C ASP A 52 17.32 -3.07 -13.00
N LYS A 53 17.87 -3.97 -13.83
CA LYS A 53 17.19 -5.23 -14.14
C LYS A 53 17.13 -6.13 -12.90
N PHE A 54 16.02 -6.85 -12.74
CA PHE A 54 15.94 -7.86 -11.69
C PHE A 54 16.92 -9.01 -11.94
N SER A 55 17.56 -9.51 -10.89
CA SER A 55 18.34 -10.76 -10.96
C SER A 55 17.41 -11.95 -11.21
N LYS A 56 18.00 -13.05 -11.68
CA LYS A 56 17.24 -14.30 -11.89
C LYS A 56 16.60 -14.78 -10.60
N GLU A 57 17.32 -14.75 -9.49
CA GLU A 57 16.84 -15.16 -8.18
C GLU A 57 15.65 -14.31 -7.74
N LYS A 58 15.69 -13.00 -8.02
CA LYS A 58 14.59 -12.09 -7.73
C LYS A 58 13.36 -12.39 -8.58
N ILE A 59 13.54 -12.65 -9.86
CA ILE A 59 12.46 -13.02 -10.77
C ILE A 59 11.81 -14.32 -10.29
N ASP A 60 12.60 -15.34 -10.00
CA ASP A 60 12.13 -16.65 -9.55
C ASP A 60 11.37 -16.54 -8.21
N PHE A 61 11.89 -15.74 -7.27
CA PHE A 61 11.21 -15.46 -6.00
C PHE A 61 9.86 -14.79 -6.22
N LEU A 62 9.79 -13.72 -7.01
CA LEU A 62 8.54 -13.00 -7.26
C LEU A 62 7.49 -13.88 -7.97
N LYS A 63 7.93 -14.75 -8.89
CA LYS A 63 7.04 -15.73 -9.57
C LYS A 63 6.48 -16.75 -8.57
N ARG A 64 7.31 -17.30 -7.66
CA ARG A 64 6.83 -18.21 -6.62
C ARG A 64 5.84 -17.52 -5.67
N LEU A 65 6.14 -16.29 -5.24
CA LEU A 65 5.26 -15.52 -4.36
C LEU A 65 3.90 -15.24 -5.03
N SER A 66 3.90 -14.81 -6.29
CA SER A 66 2.67 -14.59 -7.05
C SER A 66 1.84 -15.86 -7.20
N LEU A 67 2.49 -16.98 -7.50
CA LEU A 67 1.82 -18.28 -7.61
C LEU A 67 1.23 -18.71 -6.27
N TYR A 68 1.97 -18.49 -5.16
CA TYR A 68 1.49 -18.81 -3.83
C TYR A 68 0.25 -17.98 -3.45
N CYS A 69 0.26 -16.69 -3.72
CA CYS A 69 -0.93 -15.83 -3.55
C CYS A 69 -2.13 -16.39 -4.34
N LYS A 70 -1.93 -16.69 -5.62
CA LYS A 70 -2.97 -17.23 -6.49
C LYS A 70 -3.56 -18.54 -5.92
N ASN A 71 -2.72 -19.45 -5.44
CA ASN A 71 -3.16 -20.74 -4.88
C ASN A 71 -3.96 -20.58 -3.58
N ASN A 72 -3.79 -19.46 -2.88
CA ASN A 72 -4.55 -19.10 -1.68
C ASN A 72 -5.70 -18.11 -1.99
N SER A 73 -6.09 -17.92 -3.25
CA SER A 73 -7.14 -16.98 -3.65
C SER A 73 -6.87 -15.52 -3.23
N ILE A 74 -5.60 -15.16 -3.05
CA ILE A 74 -5.13 -13.81 -2.73
C ILE A 74 -4.62 -13.14 -4.03
N GLU A 75 -5.09 -11.95 -4.32
CA GLU A 75 -4.56 -11.13 -5.41
C GLU A 75 -3.13 -10.66 -5.08
N PHE A 76 -2.18 -11.05 -5.93
CA PHE A 76 -0.80 -10.60 -5.78
C PHE A 76 -0.65 -9.17 -6.27
N GLY A 77 -0.08 -8.32 -5.41
CA GLY A 77 0.33 -6.95 -5.70
C GLY A 77 1.83 -6.76 -5.57
N ILE A 78 2.36 -5.75 -6.25
CA ILE A 78 3.74 -5.31 -6.11
C ILE A 78 3.81 -3.79 -6.03
N GLY A 79 4.62 -3.28 -5.09
CA GLY A 79 4.90 -1.86 -4.96
C GLY A 79 6.34 -1.55 -5.37
N ILE A 80 6.52 -0.41 -6.04
CA ILE A 80 7.83 0.10 -6.43
C ILE A 80 7.95 1.57 -6.03
N SER A 81 9.07 1.93 -5.41
CA SER A 81 9.41 3.31 -5.03
C SER A 81 10.43 3.85 -6.03
N PRO A 82 10.01 4.54 -7.10
CA PRO A 82 10.91 4.94 -8.18
C PRO A 82 11.69 6.20 -7.79
N LEU A 83 12.75 6.03 -6.98
CA LEU A 83 13.58 7.13 -6.50
C LEU A 83 14.10 7.97 -7.67
N ALA A 84 14.07 9.29 -7.51
CA ALA A 84 14.53 10.26 -8.48
C ALA A 84 13.82 10.25 -9.85
N ILE A 85 12.69 9.57 -10.01
CA ILE A 85 11.99 9.50 -11.30
C ILE A 85 11.60 10.89 -11.81
N THR A 86 11.19 11.81 -10.93
CA THR A 86 10.78 13.17 -11.27
C THR A 86 11.96 14.06 -11.68
N SER A 87 13.19 13.67 -11.36
CA SER A 87 14.39 14.42 -11.78
C SER A 87 14.68 14.31 -13.28
N ASP A 88 14.27 13.21 -13.93
CA ASP A 88 14.42 13.00 -15.38
C ASP A 88 13.36 11.99 -15.88
N LEU A 89 12.15 12.49 -16.13
CA LEU A 89 11.04 11.65 -16.62
C LEU A 89 11.34 11.00 -17.98
N LYS A 90 12.10 11.67 -18.86
CA LYS A 90 12.41 11.11 -20.18
C LYS A 90 13.26 9.85 -20.08
N LYS A 91 14.19 9.83 -19.13
CA LYS A 91 15.06 8.69 -18.85
C LYS A 91 14.31 7.57 -18.11
N TYR A 92 13.63 7.92 -17.03
CA TYR A 92 13.15 6.93 -16.05
C TYR A 92 11.77 6.34 -16.36
N LEU A 93 10.88 7.11 -17.01
CA LEU A 93 9.54 6.61 -17.31
C LEU A 93 9.52 5.34 -18.20
N PRO A 94 10.34 5.24 -19.28
CA PRO A 94 10.42 4.01 -20.06
C PRO A 94 10.87 2.80 -19.23
N ILE A 95 11.79 3.00 -18.27
CA ILE A 95 12.27 1.94 -17.37
C ILE A 95 11.13 1.47 -16.48
N LEU A 96 10.36 2.41 -15.90
CA LEU A 96 9.20 2.08 -15.07
C LEU A 96 8.14 1.33 -15.87
N LEU A 97 7.83 1.75 -17.10
CA LEU A 97 6.88 1.05 -17.96
C LEU A 97 7.33 -0.38 -18.30
N ASN A 98 8.63 -0.61 -18.50
CA ASN A 98 9.17 -1.97 -18.68
C ASN A 98 9.01 -2.83 -17.42
N LYS A 99 9.13 -2.23 -16.21
CA LYS A 99 8.84 -2.94 -14.95
C LYS A 99 7.35 -3.28 -14.84
N VAL A 100 6.48 -2.35 -15.18
CA VAL A 100 5.01 -2.57 -15.22
C VAL A 100 4.66 -3.70 -16.18
N ASP A 101 5.26 -3.72 -17.38
CA ASP A 101 5.09 -4.79 -18.36
C ASP A 101 5.47 -6.17 -17.78
N PHE A 102 6.64 -6.25 -17.14
CA PHE A 102 7.10 -7.46 -16.47
C PHE A 102 6.14 -7.88 -15.33
N PHE A 103 5.66 -6.94 -14.52
CA PHE A 103 4.72 -7.25 -13.44
C PHE A 103 3.42 -7.87 -13.96
N VAL A 104 2.88 -7.34 -15.05
CA VAL A 104 1.64 -7.87 -15.63
C VAL A 104 1.88 -9.17 -16.38
N LYS A 105 2.90 -9.23 -17.25
CA LYS A 105 3.14 -10.39 -18.13
C LYS A 105 3.68 -11.59 -17.37
N GLU A 106 4.70 -11.38 -16.53
CA GLU A 106 5.44 -12.48 -15.91
C GLU A 106 4.88 -12.85 -14.53
N LEU A 107 4.51 -11.84 -13.73
CA LEU A 107 4.02 -12.06 -12.37
C LEU A 107 2.49 -12.19 -12.29
N LYS A 108 1.75 -11.87 -13.36
CA LYS A 108 0.28 -11.85 -13.38
C LYS A 108 -0.31 -11.01 -12.25
N THR A 109 0.38 -9.91 -11.93
CA THR A 109 0.05 -8.99 -10.83
C THR A 109 -1.34 -8.40 -11.00
N LYS A 110 -2.09 -8.30 -9.90
CA LYS A 110 -3.43 -7.72 -9.85
C LYS A 110 -3.46 -6.30 -9.26
N VAL A 111 -2.43 -5.94 -8.48
CA VAL A 111 -2.29 -4.60 -7.90
C VAL A 111 -0.87 -4.09 -8.16
N ILE A 112 -0.75 -2.94 -8.82
CA ILE A 112 0.53 -2.24 -8.98
C ILE A 112 0.47 -0.95 -8.18
N ALA A 113 1.41 -0.78 -7.24
CA ALA A 113 1.51 0.39 -6.40
C ALA A 113 2.79 1.18 -6.73
N ILE A 114 2.64 2.46 -7.11
CA ILE A 114 3.76 3.39 -7.29
C ILE A 114 3.88 4.22 -6.02
N LEU A 115 5.02 4.15 -5.37
CA LEU A 115 5.19 4.65 -4.01
C LEU A 115 6.11 5.88 -4.02
N PHE A 116 5.52 7.07 -3.93
CA PHE A 116 6.24 8.34 -3.81
C PHE A 116 6.42 8.80 -2.37
N ASP A 117 5.92 8.00 -1.41
CA ASP A 117 6.17 8.21 0.00
C ASP A 117 7.66 8.06 0.32
N ASP A 118 8.15 8.88 1.26
CA ASP A 118 9.55 8.85 1.71
C ASP A 118 10.59 9.07 0.59
N ILE A 119 10.20 9.76 -0.47
CA ILE A 119 11.08 10.18 -1.57
C ILE A 119 11.34 11.68 -1.46
N LYS A 120 12.63 12.07 -1.61
CA LYS A 120 13.01 13.48 -1.70
C LYS A 120 12.31 14.14 -2.88
N LEU A 121 11.84 15.36 -2.68
CA LEU A 121 11.33 16.20 -3.75
C LEU A 121 12.48 16.67 -4.65
N TYR A 122 12.29 16.65 -5.94
CA TYR A 122 13.28 17.06 -6.94
C TYR A 122 12.84 18.30 -7.72
N THR A 123 11.54 18.63 -7.70
CA THR A 123 10.94 19.76 -8.39
C THR A 123 9.88 20.40 -7.52
N ASP A 124 9.51 21.66 -7.81
CA ASP A 124 8.40 22.32 -7.13
C ASP A 124 7.03 21.79 -7.62
N ASP A 125 6.98 21.16 -8.79
CA ASP A 125 5.79 20.63 -9.45
C ASP A 125 5.62 19.12 -9.23
N GLU A 126 6.07 18.59 -8.10
CA GLU A 126 6.04 17.14 -7.82
C GLU A 126 4.64 16.54 -7.95
N GLY A 127 3.59 17.24 -7.51
CA GLY A 127 2.21 16.76 -7.64
C GLY A 127 1.80 16.56 -9.10
N ILE A 128 2.20 17.48 -9.98
CA ILE A 128 1.95 17.39 -11.42
C ILE A 128 2.69 16.19 -12.01
N HIS A 129 3.97 16.03 -11.70
CA HIS A 129 4.78 14.92 -12.21
C HIS A 129 4.28 13.56 -11.72
N GLN A 130 3.93 13.43 -10.44
CA GLN A 130 3.35 12.20 -9.91
C GLN A 130 2.07 11.81 -10.67
N LYS A 131 1.16 12.76 -10.87
CA LYS A 131 -0.05 12.54 -11.67
C LYS A 131 0.27 12.14 -13.12
N GLU A 132 1.21 12.80 -13.77
CA GLU A 132 1.61 12.48 -15.14
C GLU A 132 2.15 11.05 -15.27
N ILE A 133 3.01 10.63 -14.33
CA ILE A 133 3.51 9.26 -14.25
C ILE A 133 2.33 8.28 -14.15
N MET A 134 1.40 8.53 -13.23
CA MET A 134 0.24 7.65 -13.02
C MET A 134 -0.65 7.57 -14.26
N ASN A 135 -0.91 8.69 -14.93
CA ASN A 135 -1.69 8.72 -16.17
C ASN A 135 -1.00 7.98 -17.31
N LYS A 136 0.34 8.09 -17.43
CA LYS A 136 1.11 7.34 -18.43
C LYS A 136 1.05 5.84 -18.18
N ILE A 137 1.17 5.40 -16.92
CA ILE A 137 1.04 3.98 -16.57
C ILE A 137 -0.40 3.50 -16.84
N ALA A 138 -1.42 4.26 -16.44
CA ALA A 138 -2.82 3.90 -16.68
C ALA A 138 -3.11 3.75 -18.19
N SER A 139 -2.64 4.69 -19.00
CA SER A 139 -2.77 4.64 -20.46
C SER A 139 -2.02 3.44 -21.06
N TYR A 140 -0.82 3.15 -20.56
CA TYR A 140 -0.03 1.99 -20.97
C TYR A 140 -0.74 0.67 -20.67
N LEU A 141 -1.29 0.53 -19.46
CA LEU A 141 -2.05 -0.64 -19.06
C LEU A 141 -3.30 -0.83 -19.93
N ALA A 142 -4.07 0.23 -20.14
CA ALA A 142 -5.27 0.19 -20.97
C ALA A 142 -4.98 -0.21 -22.43
N SER A 143 -3.86 0.27 -22.99
CA SER A 143 -3.49 -0.02 -24.39
C SER A 143 -2.88 -1.41 -24.58
N ASN A 144 -2.06 -1.87 -23.62
CA ASN A 144 -1.28 -3.12 -23.81
C ASN A 144 -1.93 -4.31 -23.10
N PHE A 145 -2.81 -4.09 -22.12
CA PHE A 145 -3.43 -5.11 -21.29
C PHE A 145 -4.94 -4.90 -21.09
N PRO A 146 -5.72 -4.62 -22.15
CA PRO A 146 -7.14 -4.23 -22.00
C PRO A 146 -8.02 -5.32 -21.36
N SER A 147 -7.60 -6.58 -21.44
CA SER A 147 -8.32 -7.72 -20.85
C SER A 147 -7.87 -8.07 -19.43
N THR A 148 -6.89 -7.32 -18.87
CA THR A 148 -6.41 -7.55 -17.51
C THR A 148 -7.04 -6.53 -16.56
N ASN A 149 -7.66 -7.03 -15.51
CA ASN A 149 -8.19 -6.15 -14.47
C ASN A 149 -7.10 -5.86 -13.42
N VAL A 150 -6.13 -5.00 -13.79
CA VAL A 150 -5.04 -4.59 -12.91
C VAL A 150 -5.43 -3.29 -12.22
N ARG A 151 -5.47 -3.30 -10.90
CA ARG A 151 -5.63 -2.12 -10.07
C ARG A 151 -4.32 -1.34 -10.05
N LEU A 152 -4.37 -0.05 -10.32
CA LEU A 152 -3.23 0.85 -10.27
C LEU A 152 -3.43 1.84 -9.12
N ALA A 153 -2.53 1.80 -8.17
CA ALA A 153 -2.54 2.67 -6.99
C ALA A 153 -1.25 3.48 -6.87
N PHE A 154 -1.27 4.61 -6.19
CA PHE A 154 -0.04 5.28 -5.77
C PHE A 154 -0.16 5.86 -4.37
N CYS A 155 0.97 5.94 -3.69
CA CYS A 155 1.13 6.69 -2.46
C CYS A 155 1.76 8.04 -2.82
N PRO A 156 1.05 9.17 -2.64
CA PRO A 156 1.62 10.50 -2.92
C PRO A 156 2.67 10.86 -1.86
N THR A 157 3.51 11.88 -2.11
CA THR A 157 4.48 12.35 -1.11
C THR A 157 3.80 12.83 0.16
N TYR A 158 2.71 13.59 0.03
CA TYR A 158 1.92 14.01 1.18
C TYR A 158 0.68 13.12 1.31
N TYR A 159 0.88 11.96 1.92
CA TYR A 159 -0.11 10.89 2.08
C TYR A 159 -0.93 10.96 3.37
N SER A 160 -0.83 12.08 4.09
CA SER A 160 -1.51 12.34 5.36
C SER A 160 -1.63 13.85 5.60
N PHE A 161 -2.49 14.26 6.52
CA PHE A 161 -2.49 15.64 7.06
C PHE A 161 -1.46 15.84 8.18
N ASP A 162 -0.64 14.84 8.48
CA ASP A 162 0.36 14.95 9.55
C ASP A 162 1.43 16.00 9.22
N PRO A 163 1.63 17.02 10.08
CA PRO A 163 2.66 18.04 9.88
C PRO A 163 4.10 17.48 9.85
N ILE A 164 4.30 16.23 10.24
CA ILE A 164 5.61 15.57 10.13
C ILE A 164 6.06 15.50 8.67
N LEU A 165 5.13 15.34 7.72
CA LEU A 165 5.46 15.30 6.29
C LEU A 165 6.03 16.62 5.81
N ASP A 166 5.47 17.76 6.30
CA ASP A 166 6.02 19.10 6.00
C ASP A 166 7.44 19.28 6.55
N LYS A 167 7.75 18.65 7.70
CA LYS A 167 9.11 18.66 8.25
C LYS A 167 10.08 17.79 7.46
N CYS A 168 9.61 16.66 6.94
CA CYS A 168 10.44 15.72 6.20
C CYS A 168 10.69 16.16 4.75
N PHE A 169 9.66 16.69 4.07
CA PHE A 169 9.67 16.96 2.63
C PHE A 169 9.58 18.44 2.27
N GLY A 170 9.50 19.33 3.24
CA GLY A 170 9.21 20.74 3.04
C GLY A 170 7.71 21.03 3.15
N LYS A 171 7.38 22.30 3.27
CA LYS A 171 5.99 22.74 3.40
C LYS A 171 5.19 22.34 2.17
N ARG A 172 4.13 21.58 2.36
CA ARG A 172 3.25 21.14 1.28
C ARG A 172 2.69 22.36 0.53
N PRO A 173 2.82 22.42 -0.82
CA PRO A 173 2.15 23.45 -1.61
C PRO A 173 0.64 23.39 -1.41
N SER A 174 -0.03 24.53 -1.34
CA SER A 174 -1.49 24.60 -1.17
C SER A 174 -2.25 23.97 -2.32
N SER A 175 -1.67 23.96 -3.52
CA SER A 175 -2.18 23.36 -4.76
C SER A 175 -1.95 21.83 -4.85
N TYR A 176 -1.11 21.23 -3.99
CA TYR A 176 -0.62 19.86 -4.17
C TYR A 176 -1.74 18.83 -4.41
N PHE A 177 -2.80 18.84 -3.60
CA PHE A 177 -3.90 17.90 -3.76
C PHE A 177 -4.70 18.11 -5.06
N GLN A 178 -4.80 19.35 -5.52
CA GLN A 178 -5.40 19.65 -6.82
C GLN A 178 -4.48 19.19 -7.97
N GLU A 179 -3.17 19.35 -7.83
CA GLU A 179 -2.18 18.93 -8.81
C GLU A 179 -2.20 17.42 -9.03
N ILE A 180 -2.22 16.62 -7.95
CA ILE A 180 -2.25 15.16 -8.05
C ILE A 180 -3.59 14.62 -8.56
N THR A 181 -4.69 15.36 -8.46
CA THR A 181 -6.03 14.84 -8.81
C THR A 181 -6.60 15.42 -10.09
N LYS A 182 -6.25 16.67 -10.46
CA LYS A 182 -6.78 17.32 -11.68
C LYS A 182 -6.39 16.51 -12.93
N ASN A 183 -7.39 15.95 -13.60
CA ASN A 183 -7.22 15.08 -14.77
C ASN A 183 -6.44 13.77 -14.47
N LEU A 184 -6.40 13.33 -13.24
CA LEU A 184 -5.92 11.99 -12.92
C LEU A 184 -6.95 10.96 -13.43
N ASN A 185 -6.48 9.92 -14.10
CA ASN A 185 -7.33 8.82 -14.53
C ASN A 185 -8.21 8.32 -13.37
N LYS A 186 -9.50 8.15 -13.64
CA LYS A 186 -10.53 7.85 -12.61
C LYS A 186 -10.30 6.50 -11.91
N ASP A 187 -9.64 5.55 -12.57
CA ASP A 187 -9.42 4.20 -12.08
C ASP A 187 -8.10 4.09 -11.26
N VAL A 188 -7.34 5.18 -11.14
CA VAL A 188 -6.14 5.23 -10.30
C VAL A 188 -6.53 5.43 -8.84
N GLU A 189 -6.09 4.54 -7.97
CA GLU A 189 -6.30 4.60 -6.52
C GLU A 189 -5.24 5.49 -5.85
N ILE A 190 -5.62 6.14 -4.75
CA ILE A 190 -4.70 6.97 -3.95
C ILE A 190 -4.64 6.39 -2.54
N PHE A 191 -3.44 6.07 -2.05
CA PHE A 191 -3.23 5.68 -0.66
C PHE A 191 -3.29 6.87 0.29
N TRP A 192 -3.86 6.64 1.46
CA TRP A 192 -4.00 7.63 2.52
C TRP A 192 -3.91 6.98 3.90
N THR A 193 -3.07 7.53 4.80
CA THR A 193 -2.87 6.95 6.13
C THR A 193 -3.80 7.52 7.21
N GLY A 194 -4.70 8.42 6.83
CA GLY A 194 -5.56 9.14 7.77
C GLY A 194 -5.00 10.53 8.14
N ASN A 195 -5.45 11.08 9.27
CA ASN A 195 -5.03 12.42 9.70
C ASN A 195 -3.57 12.48 10.20
N LYS A 196 -2.97 11.30 10.44
CA LYS A 196 -1.58 11.14 10.88
C LYS A 196 -0.91 10.03 10.07
N VAL A 197 0.43 10.06 10.02
CA VAL A 197 1.22 8.93 9.49
C VAL A 197 0.93 7.66 10.28
N LEU A 198 0.86 7.78 11.61
CA LEU A 198 0.43 6.73 12.54
C LEU A 198 -0.92 7.14 13.16
N SER A 199 -2.01 6.92 12.42
CA SER A 199 -3.35 7.29 12.88
C SER A 199 -3.84 6.35 13.97
N LYS A 200 -4.05 6.89 15.18
CA LYS A 200 -4.66 6.13 16.28
C LYS A 200 -6.12 5.80 16.02
N GLU A 201 -6.78 6.64 15.25
CA GLU A 201 -8.18 6.52 14.86
C GLU A 201 -8.32 6.88 13.36
N ILE A 202 -9.19 6.18 12.67
CA ILE A 202 -9.63 6.49 11.31
C ILE A 202 -11.15 6.34 11.29
N THR A 203 -11.87 7.43 11.05
CA THR A 203 -13.33 7.46 11.02
C THR A 203 -13.86 7.69 9.60
N ASP A 204 -15.14 7.44 9.40
CA ASP A 204 -15.86 7.80 8.18
C ASP A 204 -15.76 9.31 7.87
N LYS A 205 -15.79 10.17 8.89
CA LYS A 205 -15.62 11.62 8.72
C LYS A 205 -14.24 11.98 8.19
N ASP A 206 -13.18 11.35 8.72
CA ASP A 206 -11.81 11.58 8.25
C ASP A 206 -11.66 11.20 6.79
N ILE A 207 -12.17 10.02 6.43
CA ILE A 207 -12.09 9.51 5.06
C ILE A 207 -13.00 10.30 4.11
N ASN A 208 -14.20 10.67 4.51
CA ASN A 208 -15.07 11.50 3.68
C ASN A 208 -14.47 12.90 3.43
N SER A 209 -13.76 13.47 4.40
CA SER A 209 -13.06 14.74 4.23
C SER A 209 -12.00 14.67 3.14
N ILE A 210 -11.13 13.65 3.16
CA ILE A 210 -10.11 13.48 2.12
C ILE A 210 -10.72 13.05 0.78
N ASN A 211 -11.75 12.21 0.77
CA ASN A 211 -12.46 11.82 -0.44
C ASN A 211 -13.04 13.05 -1.16
N SER A 212 -13.63 13.98 -0.41
CA SER A 212 -14.16 15.23 -0.95
C SER A 212 -13.05 16.11 -1.53
N LEU A 213 -11.91 16.19 -0.85
CA LEU A 213 -10.75 16.98 -1.33
C LEU A 213 -10.15 16.40 -2.60
N LEU A 214 -10.04 15.07 -2.70
CA LEU A 214 -9.44 14.37 -3.83
C LEU A 214 -10.46 14.04 -4.95
N GLY A 215 -11.76 14.20 -4.70
CA GLY A 215 -12.83 13.88 -5.65
C GLY A 215 -12.97 12.38 -5.92
N ARG A 216 -12.47 11.51 -5.03
CA ARG A 216 -12.51 10.04 -5.15
C ARG A 216 -12.34 9.34 -3.81
N LYS A 217 -12.79 8.09 -3.72
CA LYS A 217 -12.51 7.25 -2.55
C LYS A 217 -11.03 6.88 -2.49
N VAL A 218 -10.42 7.05 -1.32
CA VAL A 218 -9.03 6.63 -1.07
C VAL A 218 -8.94 5.16 -0.71
N THR A 219 -7.79 4.55 -0.96
CA THR A 219 -7.37 3.29 -0.34
C THR A 219 -6.65 3.63 0.96
N ILE A 220 -7.15 3.12 2.09
CA ILE A 220 -6.49 3.32 3.38
C ILE A 220 -5.18 2.53 3.39
N TRP A 221 -4.08 3.20 3.73
CA TRP A 221 -2.83 2.57 4.15
C TRP A 221 -2.74 2.68 5.65
N ASP A 222 -3.04 1.62 6.36
CA ASP A 222 -3.09 1.63 7.82
C ASP A 222 -1.74 1.24 8.42
N ASN A 223 -1.08 2.20 9.05
CA ASN A 223 0.18 1.99 9.76
C ASN A 223 -0.04 1.43 11.18
N TYR A 224 -0.98 0.53 11.33
CA TYR A 224 -1.16 -0.34 12.46
C TYR A 224 -1.36 -1.78 11.94
N PRO A 225 -0.57 -2.78 12.41
CA PRO A 225 0.30 -2.77 13.60
C PRO A 225 1.80 -2.54 13.32
N VAL A 226 2.21 -1.91 12.22
CA VAL A 226 3.63 -1.72 11.90
C VAL A 226 4.46 -1.21 13.09
N ASN A 227 5.69 -1.74 13.21
CA ASN A 227 6.62 -1.41 14.30
C ASN A 227 8.05 -1.16 13.82
N ASP A 228 8.22 -0.54 12.66
CA ASP A 228 9.50 -0.42 11.96
C ASP A 228 10.35 0.81 12.32
N GLY A 229 9.78 1.87 12.76
CA GLY A 229 10.50 3.12 12.99
C GLY A 229 11.29 3.15 14.31
N LYS A 230 12.28 4.04 14.39
CA LYS A 230 13.16 4.23 15.57
C LYS A 230 12.41 4.31 16.91
N PHE A 231 11.20 4.89 16.91
CA PHE A 231 10.43 5.11 18.13
C PHE A 231 9.47 3.95 18.46
N ILE A 232 9.07 3.15 17.47
CA ILE A 232 8.04 2.11 17.62
C ILE A 232 8.58 0.69 17.49
N CYS A 233 9.81 0.49 16.99
CA CYS A 233 10.41 -0.84 16.78
C CYS A 233 10.67 -1.65 18.06
N LYS A 234 10.52 -1.03 19.24
CA LYS A 234 10.68 -1.71 20.56
C LYS A 234 9.35 -2.28 21.08
N HIS A 235 8.27 -2.13 20.33
CA HIS A 235 6.93 -2.53 20.74
C HIS A 235 6.36 -3.60 19.80
N ILE A 236 5.60 -4.51 20.38
CA ILE A 236 4.80 -5.50 19.68
C ILE A 236 3.33 -5.08 19.79
N TYR A 237 2.68 -4.88 18.66
CA TYR A 237 1.31 -4.35 18.58
C TYR A 237 0.31 -5.45 18.28
N THR A 238 -0.04 -6.24 19.30
CA THR A 238 -1.00 -7.36 19.19
C THR A 238 -2.41 -6.99 19.67
N LYS A 239 -2.68 -5.71 19.97
CA LYS A 239 -4.02 -5.28 20.37
C LYS A 239 -4.97 -5.32 19.17
N GLU A 240 -6.22 -5.54 19.45
CA GLU A 240 -7.29 -5.51 18.45
C GLU A 240 -7.44 -4.13 17.79
N PHE A 241 -7.88 -4.11 16.54
CA PHE A 241 -8.33 -2.88 15.88
C PHE A 241 -9.60 -2.36 16.57
N LYS A 242 -9.54 -1.16 17.13
CA LYS A 242 -10.68 -0.54 17.83
C LYS A 242 -11.24 0.66 17.09
N ASN A 243 -10.36 1.54 16.66
CA ASN A 243 -10.71 2.88 16.20
C ASN A 243 -10.66 2.94 14.66
N ARG A 244 -11.29 1.96 13.99
CA ARG A 244 -11.56 1.94 12.55
C ARG A 244 -13.07 1.89 12.40
N ILE A 245 -13.72 3.08 12.30
CA ILE A 245 -15.14 3.25 12.58
C ILE A 245 -15.89 3.62 11.30
N ALA A 246 -16.91 2.83 10.99
CA ALA A 246 -17.86 3.05 9.89
C ALA A 246 -17.19 3.25 8.50
N LEU A 247 -16.12 2.49 8.23
CA LEU A 247 -15.32 2.65 6.99
C LEU A 247 -15.88 1.87 5.79
N ASP A 248 -16.84 0.97 6.00
CA ASP A 248 -17.40 0.18 4.92
C ASP A 248 -18.13 1.06 3.89
N GLY A 249 -17.78 0.85 2.62
CA GLY A 249 -18.31 1.65 1.53
C GLY A 249 -17.82 3.10 1.45
N VAL A 250 -17.06 3.58 2.47
CA VAL A 250 -16.49 4.93 2.50
C VAL A 250 -15.09 4.95 1.86
N ALA A 251 -14.23 4.00 2.21
CA ALA A 251 -12.95 3.79 1.55
C ALA A 251 -13.12 2.88 0.32
N PHE A 252 -12.20 3.00 -0.64
CA PHE A 252 -12.13 2.09 -1.79
C PHE A 252 -11.65 0.70 -1.34
N SER A 253 -10.54 0.66 -0.62
CA SER A 253 -10.00 -0.56 0.03
C SER A 253 -9.18 -0.18 1.25
N HIS A 254 -8.72 -1.19 2.02
CA HIS A 254 -7.94 -0.99 3.24
C HIS A 254 -6.74 -1.94 3.25
N ALA A 255 -5.54 -1.39 3.12
CA ALA A 255 -4.27 -2.10 3.18
C ALA A 255 -3.61 -1.90 4.54
N VAL A 256 -3.29 -2.98 5.23
CA VAL A 256 -2.59 -2.96 6.52
C VAL A 256 -1.08 -3.10 6.30
N ASN A 257 -0.30 -2.22 6.92
CA ASN A 257 1.16 -2.33 7.01
C ASN A 257 1.51 -3.18 8.24
N PRO A 258 2.08 -4.39 8.06
CA PRO A 258 2.28 -5.35 9.15
C PRO A 258 3.51 -5.02 10.02
N MET A 259 3.65 -5.70 11.17
CA MET A 259 4.87 -5.68 11.99
C MET A 259 6.02 -6.40 11.29
N LEU A 260 7.24 -6.21 11.81
CA LEU A 260 8.43 -6.98 11.41
C LEU A 260 8.33 -8.47 11.81
N GLU A 261 7.43 -8.80 12.74
CA GLU A 261 7.14 -10.15 13.23
C GLU A 261 5.85 -10.67 12.57
N ALA A 262 6.02 -11.43 11.47
CA ALA A 262 4.91 -11.91 10.64
C ALA A 262 3.86 -12.71 11.43
N GLU A 263 4.31 -13.59 12.33
CA GLU A 263 3.39 -14.43 13.13
C GLU A 263 2.58 -13.59 14.12
N LEU A 264 3.23 -12.65 14.81
CA LEU A 264 2.54 -11.78 15.76
C LEU A 264 1.60 -10.78 15.09
N THR A 265 1.88 -10.42 13.83
CA THR A 265 0.99 -9.59 13.01
C THR A 265 -0.41 -10.20 12.92
N LYS A 266 -0.52 -11.53 12.81
CA LYS A 266 -1.79 -12.26 12.66
C LYS A 266 -2.77 -11.92 13.77
N VAL A 267 -2.28 -11.75 14.99
CA VAL A 267 -3.11 -11.47 16.18
C VAL A 267 -3.89 -10.15 16.01
N ALA A 268 -3.24 -9.10 15.55
CA ALA A 268 -3.90 -7.82 15.35
C ALA A 268 -4.81 -7.86 14.12
N ILE A 269 -4.29 -8.29 12.95
CA ILE A 269 -5.00 -8.21 11.67
C ILE A 269 -6.25 -9.09 11.60
N ALA A 270 -6.32 -10.18 12.39
CA ALA A 270 -7.52 -11.01 12.51
C ALA A 270 -8.76 -10.21 12.96
N THR A 271 -8.56 -9.13 13.67
CA THR A 271 -9.65 -8.33 14.24
C THR A 271 -10.16 -7.22 13.32
N LEU A 272 -9.44 -6.87 12.26
CA LEU A 272 -9.88 -5.81 11.32
C LEU A 272 -11.16 -6.18 10.56
N PRO A 273 -11.34 -7.42 10.04
CA PRO A 273 -12.61 -7.80 9.41
C PRO A 273 -13.82 -7.64 10.33
N LEU A 274 -13.63 -7.80 11.64
CA LEU A 274 -14.70 -7.61 12.63
C LEU A 274 -15.11 -6.13 12.77
N CYS A 275 -14.19 -5.18 12.51
CA CYS A 275 -14.54 -3.76 12.44
C CYS A 275 -15.50 -3.47 11.29
N TYR A 276 -15.27 -4.09 10.13
CA TYR A 276 -16.13 -3.94 8.95
C TYR A 276 -17.49 -4.64 9.07
N LYS A 277 -17.58 -5.63 9.96
CA LYS A 277 -18.83 -6.30 10.33
C LYS A 277 -19.55 -5.65 11.52
N ASN A 278 -19.03 -4.51 12.01
CA ASN A 278 -19.53 -3.81 13.21
C ASN A 278 -19.64 -4.70 14.45
N GLU A 279 -18.73 -5.66 14.59
CA GLU A 279 -18.70 -6.55 15.76
C GLU A 279 -18.18 -5.83 17.01
N SER A 280 -18.62 -6.32 18.17
CA SER A 280 -18.28 -5.71 19.47
C SER A 280 -16.79 -5.80 19.78
N ASN A 281 -16.32 -4.92 20.67
CA ASN A 281 -14.93 -4.97 21.14
C ASN A 281 -14.63 -6.23 21.94
N GLU A 282 -15.61 -6.75 22.68
CA GLU A 282 -15.50 -8.03 23.42
C GLU A 282 -15.20 -9.17 22.48
N LYS A 283 -15.90 -9.28 21.34
CA LYS A 283 -15.66 -10.32 20.33
C LYS A 283 -14.27 -10.20 19.72
N LYS A 284 -13.82 -8.98 19.44
CA LYS A 284 -12.45 -8.74 18.95
C LYS A 284 -11.39 -9.16 19.98
N GLN A 285 -11.61 -8.88 21.27
CA GLN A 285 -10.73 -9.29 22.35
C GLN A 285 -10.71 -10.81 22.54
N GLN A 286 -11.86 -11.48 22.46
CA GLN A 286 -11.95 -12.94 22.53
C GLN A 286 -11.15 -13.59 21.39
N LEU A 287 -11.33 -13.13 20.14
CA LEU A 287 -10.56 -13.63 19.00
C LEU A 287 -9.05 -13.38 19.20
N ARG A 288 -8.67 -12.19 19.66
CA ARG A 288 -7.28 -11.88 19.97
C ARG A 288 -6.67 -12.83 20.99
N HIS A 289 -7.38 -13.13 22.09
CA HIS A 289 -6.89 -14.04 23.12
C HIS A 289 -6.73 -15.47 22.58
N SER A 290 -7.69 -15.98 21.81
CA SER A 290 -7.60 -17.30 21.21
C SER A 290 -6.46 -17.49 20.21
N LEU A 291 -5.83 -16.41 19.75
CA LEU A 291 -4.66 -16.45 18.87
C LEU A 291 -3.33 -16.24 19.63
N LEU A 292 -3.39 -15.91 20.91
CA LEU A 292 -2.20 -15.75 21.77
C LEU A 292 -1.96 -16.99 22.63
N ASP A 293 -2.98 -17.81 22.87
CA ASP A 293 -2.93 -19.10 23.56
C ASP A 293 -2.43 -20.21 22.61
#